data_dad2b9950a25737ba2a9e10b48cd6e15
#
_entry.id   dad2b9950a25737ba2a9e10b48cd6e15
#
_cell.length_a   1.000
_cell.length_b   1.000
_cell.length_c   1.000
_cell.angle_alpha   90.00
_cell.angle_beta   90.00
_cell.angle_gamma   90.00
#
_symmetry.space_group_name_H-M   'P 1'
#
loop_
_entity.id
_entity.type
_entity.pdbx_description
1 polymer ?
#
loop_
_entity_poly.entity_id
_entity_poly.type
_entity_poly.pdbx_seq_one_letter_code
_entity_poly.pdbx_strand_id
1 'polypeptide(L)'
;MKIKKILLTSALILSTYSAIAQTQVIAHRGYWKTDGSAQNSIAALLKADSIGCYGSEFDVWLTADDKLVVNHDPIFKLKSMERSTAATLTSLKLDNGEQLPTLEQYLKAAKKTKTQLILELKAHSRPERETLAVEKIVNMVKKLGLEKRMEYITFSLHATKEFIRLAPAGTPVFYLDGKLTPKELKEMGCAGPDYHLSVFQRHPEWIKECHDLGLKVNAWTVNKPKDMKWLIEKNIDFITTNEPILLQEKVRN
;
A
#
# COMPACT_ATOMS: atom_id res chain seq x y z
N MET A 1 -27.91 4.27 70.44
CA MET A 1 -26.65 4.59 69.80
C MET A 1 -26.72 4.06 68.33
N LYS A 2 -26.94 4.98 67.34
CA LYS A 2 -27.13 4.62 65.92
C LYS A 2 -25.81 4.81 65.22
N ILE A 3 -25.20 3.70 64.71
CA ILE A 3 -23.97 3.70 63.96
C ILE A 3 -24.32 4.01 62.49
N LYS A 4 -23.89 5.18 62.00
CA LYS A 4 -23.98 5.54 60.58
C LYS A 4 -22.87 4.80 59.80
N LYS A 5 -23.26 3.89 58.89
CA LYS A 5 -22.36 3.32 57.91
C LYS A 5 -22.06 4.35 56.81
N ILE A 6 -20.81 4.76 56.71
CA ILE A 6 -20.31 5.58 55.60
C ILE A 6 -19.91 4.59 54.48
N LEU A 7 -20.63 4.62 53.35
CA LEU A 7 -20.22 3.94 52.14
C LEU A 7 -19.20 4.84 51.40
N LEU A 8 -17.95 4.41 51.37
CA LEU A 8 -16.94 4.98 50.50
C LEU A 8 -17.12 4.35 49.09
N THR A 9 -17.64 5.14 48.15
CA THR A 9 -17.66 4.80 46.73
C THR A 9 -16.31 5.19 46.10
N SER A 10 -15.45 4.21 45.92
CA SER A 10 -14.19 4.42 45.13
C SER A 10 -14.55 4.49 43.68
N ALA A 11 -14.47 5.68 43.09
CA ALA A 11 -14.56 5.86 41.65
C ALA A 11 -13.25 5.41 41.00
N LEU A 12 -13.30 4.25 40.30
CA LEU A 12 -12.19 3.73 39.51
C LEU A 12 -12.12 4.56 38.22
N ILE A 13 -11.18 5.51 38.18
CA ILE A 13 -10.87 6.25 36.94
C ILE A 13 -10.10 5.30 36.03
N LEU A 14 -10.78 4.64 35.07
CA LEU A 14 -10.15 3.96 33.98
C LEU A 14 -9.57 5.03 33.02
N SER A 15 -8.28 5.33 33.16
CA SER A 15 -7.55 6.07 32.13
C SER A 15 -7.36 5.12 30.94
N THR A 16 -8.17 5.29 29.90
CA THR A 16 -7.93 4.66 28.61
C THR A 16 -6.70 5.31 27.98
N TYR A 17 -5.53 4.72 28.19
CA TYR A 17 -4.38 4.99 27.35
C TYR A 17 -4.72 4.45 25.95
N SER A 18 -5.12 5.32 25.03
CA SER A 18 -5.09 5.01 23.59
C SER A 18 -3.62 4.75 23.24
N ALA A 19 -3.27 3.49 23.07
CA ALA A 19 -1.97 3.16 22.49
C ALA A 19 -1.92 3.81 21.11
N ILE A 20 -1.06 4.80 20.94
CA ILE A 20 -0.80 5.41 19.63
C ILE A 20 -0.25 4.27 18.76
N ALA A 21 -0.98 3.96 17.68
CA ALA A 21 -0.55 2.90 16.78
C ALA A 21 0.79 3.30 16.16
N GLN A 22 1.79 2.42 16.26
CA GLN A 22 3.10 2.65 15.72
C GLN A 22 3.05 2.72 14.19
N THR A 23 3.73 3.72 13.58
CA THR A 23 3.86 3.83 12.11
C THR A 23 4.37 2.53 11.49
N GLN A 24 3.68 2.04 10.48
CA GLN A 24 4.00 0.80 9.79
C GLN A 24 4.88 1.05 8.55
N VAL A 25 5.79 0.14 8.26
CA VAL A 25 6.76 0.25 7.17
C VAL A 25 6.28 -0.51 5.94
N ILE A 26 6.13 0.19 4.81
CA ILE A 26 5.85 -0.42 3.50
C ILE A 26 7.10 -0.31 2.63
N ALA A 27 7.58 -1.44 2.11
CA ALA A 27 8.70 -1.49 1.19
C ALA A 27 8.23 -1.15 -0.23
N HIS A 28 8.62 0.02 -0.77
CA HIS A 28 8.29 0.51 -2.11
C HIS A 28 8.92 -0.36 -3.17
N ARG A 29 8.11 -1.04 -3.99
CA ARG A 29 8.52 -2.03 -5.00
C ARG A 29 9.29 -3.21 -4.40
N GLY A 30 8.94 -3.57 -3.13
CA GLY A 30 9.66 -4.55 -2.31
C GLY A 30 10.98 -4.02 -1.73
N TYR A 31 11.73 -4.86 -1.00
CA TYR A 31 13.07 -4.49 -0.51
C TYR A 31 14.11 -4.79 -1.59
N TRP A 32 14.22 -3.89 -2.55
CA TRP A 32 15.03 -4.06 -3.75
C TRP A 32 16.48 -3.53 -3.63
N LYS A 33 16.77 -2.59 -2.70
CA LYS A 33 18.11 -2.06 -2.45
C LYS A 33 18.96 -3.02 -1.63
N THR A 34 19.08 -4.26 -2.09
CA THR A 34 19.89 -5.30 -1.43
C THR A 34 20.32 -6.33 -2.48
N ASP A 35 21.43 -7.03 -2.22
CA ASP A 35 22.04 -7.96 -3.17
C ASP A 35 21.05 -9.01 -3.69
N GLY A 36 21.09 -9.30 -4.99
CA GLY A 36 20.21 -10.27 -5.65
C GLY A 36 18.75 -9.86 -5.75
N SER A 37 18.44 -8.58 -5.56
CA SER A 37 17.09 -8.01 -5.61
C SER A 37 16.98 -6.93 -6.67
N ALA A 38 15.77 -6.70 -7.21
CA ALA A 38 15.45 -5.61 -8.12
C ALA A 38 14.04 -5.09 -7.82
N GLN A 39 13.73 -3.86 -8.25
CA GLN A 39 12.38 -3.30 -8.12
C GLN A 39 11.35 -4.25 -8.72
N ASN A 40 10.24 -4.48 -8.01
CA ASN A 40 9.15 -5.33 -8.49
C ASN A 40 9.53 -6.81 -8.73
N SER A 41 10.72 -7.26 -8.29
CA SER A 41 11.11 -8.67 -8.39
C SER A 41 10.45 -9.51 -7.30
N ILE A 42 10.34 -10.81 -7.54
CA ILE A 42 9.90 -11.76 -6.51
C ILE A 42 10.89 -11.77 -5.34
N ALA A 43 12.19 -11.66 -5.60
CA ALA A 43 13.20 -11.54 -4.56
C ALA A 43 12.96 -10.32 -3.66
N ALA A 44 12.57 -9.16 -4.23
CA ALA A 44 12.28 -7.96 -3.44
C ALA A 44 11.08 -8.14 -2.49
N LEU A 45 10.03 -8.82 -2.93
CA LEU A 45 8.89 -9.20 -2.10
C LEU A 45 9.34 -10.10 -0.93
N LEU A 46 10.05 -11.19 -1.23
CA LEU A 46 10.50 -12.15 -0.22
C LEU A 46 11.43 -11.52 0.81
N LYS A 47 12.28 -10.58 0.37
CA LYS A 47 13.16 -9.83 1.26
C LYS A 47 12.43 -8.81 2.14
N ALA A 48 11.40 -8.14 1.60
CA ALA A 48 10.54 -7.27 2.42
C ALA A 48 9.86 -8.05 3.55
N ASP A 49 9.38 -9.26 3.26
CA ASP A 49 8.81 -10.18 4.26
C ASP A 49 9.87 -10.61 5.28
N SER A 50 11.07 -11.01 4.82
CA SER A 50 12.14 -11.52 5.68
C SER A 50 12.64 -10.51 6.73
N ILE A 51 12.56 -9.21 6.43
CA ILE A 51 12.91 -8.12 7.37
C ILE A 51 11.71 -7.63 8.18
N GLY A 52 10.53 -8.25 8.01
CA GLY A 52 9.33 -7.92 8.79
C GLY A 52 8.68 -6.59 8.42
N CYS A 53 8.71 -6.18 7.14
CA CYS A 53 7.88 -5.06 6.69
C CYS A 53 6.40 -5.39 6.87
N TYR A 54 5.61 -4.39 7.27
CA TYR A 54 4.16 -4.49 7.26
C TYR A 54 3.64 -4.83 5.87
N GLY A 55 4.08 -4.08 4.86
CA GLY A 55 3.65 -4.23 3.48
C GLY A 55 4.81 -4.26 2.48
N SER A 56 4.58 -4.93 1.37
CA SER A 56 5.40 -4.85 0.16
C SER A 56 4.53 -4.28 -0.95
N GLU A 57 4.88 -3.09 -1.42
CA GLU A 57 4.20 -2.45 -2.54
C GLU A 57 4.78 -2.96 -3.86
N PHE A 58 3.94 -3.06 -4.89
CA PHE A 58 4.32 -3.48 -6.25
C PHE A 58 3.32 -2.98 -7.29
N ASP A 59 3.81 -2.76 -8.52
CA ASP A 59 3.10 -2.10 -9.62
C ASP A 59 2.59 -3.09 -10.65
N VAL A 60 1.35 -2.90 -11.14
CA VAL A 60 0.70 -3.83 -12.07
C VAL A 60 0.20 -3.11 -13.32
N TRP A 61 0.47 -3.72 -14.49
CA TRP A 61 -0.05 -3.33 -15.79
C TRP A 61 -0.89 -4.41 -16.43
N LEU A 62 -1.91 -4.00 -17.18
CA LEU A 62 -2.64 -4.87 -18.12
C LEU A 62 -2.00 -4.76 -19.50
N THR A 63 -1.56 -5.88 -20.06
CA THR A 63 -0.89 -5.98 -21.36
C THR A 63 -1.84 -5.95 -22.55
N ALA A 64 -1.32 -5.86 -23.78
CA ALA A 64 -2.13 -5.86 -24.99
C ALA A 64 -3.00 -7.11 -25.18
N ASP A 65 -2.56 -8.25 -24.66
CA ASP A 65 -3.26 -9.54 -24.69
C ASP A 65 -4.00 -9.84 -23.38
N ASP A 66 -4.37 -8.79 -22.64
CA ASP A 66 -5.19 -8.85 -21.42
C ASP A 66 -4.62 -9.75 -20.30
N LYS A 67 -3.32 -9.78 -20.17
CA LYS A 67 -2.61 -10.41 -19.04
C LYS A 67 -2.09 -9.35 -18.09
N LEU A 68 -1.83 -9.72 -16.84
CA LEU A 68 -1.30 -8.84 -15.82
C LEU A 68 0.17 -9.13 -15.58
N VAL A 69 1.00 -8.09 -15.61
CA VAL A 69 2.45 -8.14 -15.37
C VAL A 69 2.87 -7.13 -14.31
N VAL A 70 4.01 -7.38 -13.65
CA VAL A 70 4.47 -6.54 -12.55
C VAL A 70 5.67 -5.71 -12.99
N ASN A 71 5.49 -4.39 -13.09
CA ASN A 71 6.53 -3.41 -13.43
C ASN A 71 6.03 -2.00 -13.15
N HIS A 72 6.93 -1.08 -12.80
CA HIS A 72 6.54 0.32 -12.53
C HIS A 72 6.39 1.15 -13.81
N ASP A 73 7.41 1.17 -14.66
CA ASP A 73 7.48 2.10 -15.78
C ASP A 73 6.55 1.70 -16.94
N PRO A 74 5.92 2.64 -17.63
CA PRO A 74 5.06 2.35 -18.79
C PRO A 74 5.86 1.77 -19.97
N ILE A 75 7.18 1.97 -19.97
CA ILE A 75 8.12 1.41 -20.95
C ILE A 75 9.26 0.76 -20.20
N PHE A 76 9.52 -0.52 -20.50
CA PHE A 76 10.66 -1.26 -19.95
C PHE A 76 11.46 -1.87 -21.11
N LYS A 77 12.77 -1.58 -21.18
CA LYS A 77 13.66 -2.07 -22.23
C LYS A 77 13.06 -1.88 -23.65
N LEU A 78 12.60 -0.67 -23.93
CA LEU A 78 11.96 -0.25 -25.19
C LEU A 78 10.62 -0.95 -25.51
N LYS A 79 10.01 -1.66 -24.56
CA LYS A 79 8.69 -2.28 -24.73
C LYS A 79 7.67 -1.57 -23.86
N SER A 80 6.54 -1.17 -24.48
CA SER A 80 5.41 -0.60 -23.77
C SER A 80 4.65 -1.69 -23.00
N MET A 81 4.35 -1.46 -21.72
CA MET A 81 3.57 -2.39 -20.91
C MET A 81 2.19 -2.63 -21.51
N GLU A 82 1.49 -1.56 -21.84
CA GLU A 82 0.10 -1.62 -22.32
C GLU A 82 -0.03 -2.12 -23.77
N ARG A 83 1.03 -1.94 -24.61
CA ARG A 83 0.99 -2.24 -26.04
C ARG A 83 1.75 -3.52 -26.44
N SER A 84 2.42 -4.17 -25.49
CA SER A 84 3.12 -5.44 -25.72
C SER A 84 2.33 -6.61 -25.15
N THR A 85 2.57 -7.82 -25.69
CA THR A 85 2.00 -9.04 -25.11
C THR A 85 2.76 -9.44 -23.83
N ALA A 86 2.11 -10.17 -22.96
CA ALA A 86 2.75 -10.70 -21.75
C ALA A 86 3.96 -11.57 -22.09
N ALA A 87 3.88 -12.40 -23.13
CA ALA A 87 5.01 -13.24 -23.57
C ALA A 87 6.25 -12.39 -23.92
N THR A 88 6.05 -11.26 -24.62
CA THR A 88 7.15 -10.33 -24.93
C THR A 88 7.75 -9.72 -23.67
N LEU A 89 6.91 -9.27 -22.73
CA LEU A 89 7.37 -8.59 -21.50
C LEU A 89 8.07 -9.55 -20.55
N THR A 90 7.52 -10.74 -20.34
CA THR A 90 8.09 -11.75 -19.42
C THR A 90 9.35 -12.43 -19.95
N SER A 91 9.70 -12.26 -21.24
CA SER A 91 11.02 -12.64 -21.75
C SER A 91 12.14 -11.68 -21.34
N LEU A 92 11.80 -10.48 -20.87
CA LEU A 92 12.77 -9.49 -20.42
C LEU A 92 13.25 -9.80 -18.99
N LYS A 93 14.51 -9.48 -18.72
CA LYS A 93 15.11 -9.66 -17.40
C LYS A 93 15.15 -8.34 -16.60
N LEU A 94 14.84 -8.42 -15.33
CA LEU A 94 15.09 -7.40 -14.35
C LEU A 94 16.61 -7.28 -14.07
N ASP A 95 17.00 -6.26 -13.32
CA ASP A 95 18.42 -5.99 -13.03
C ASP A 95 19.11 -7.07 -12.19
N ASN A 96 18.34 -7.84 -11.41
CA ASN A 96 18.85 -9.00 -10.67
C ASN A 96 18.87 -10.31 -11.47
N GLY A 97 18.52 -10.28 -12.75
CA GLY A 97 18.51 -11.45 -13.65
C GLY A 97 17.18 -12.25 -13.64
N GLU A 98 16.25 -12.00 -12.72
CA GLU A 98 14.90 -12.57 -12.79
C GLU A 98 14.18 -12.11 -14.06
N GLN A 99 13.27 -12.95 -14.57
CA GLN A 99 12.34 -12.50 -15.61
C GLN A 99 11.30 -11.54 -15.00
N LEU A 100 10.84 -10.55 -15.79
CA LEU A 100 9.73 -9.70 -15.42
C LEU A 100 8.52 -10.60 -15.11
N PRO A 101 7.97 -10.59 -13.87
CA PRO A 101 6.97 -11.57 -13.49
C PRO A 101 5.57 -11.20 -13.99
N THR A 102 4.76 -12.20 -14.28
CA THR A 102 3.31 -12.03 -14.31
C THR A 102 2.79 -11.80 -12.90
N LEU A 103 1.61 -11.14 -12.76
CA LEU A 103 0.96 -11.00 -11.47
C LEU A 103 0.68 -12.36 -10.81
N GLU A 104 0.30 -13.38 -11.60
CA GLU A 104 0.05 -14.72 -11.07
C GLU A 104 1.31 -15.34 -10.43
N GLN A 105 2.47 -15.20 -11.09
CA GLN A 105 3.74 -15.69 -10.53
C GLN A 105 4.11 -14.95 -9.25
N TYR A 106 3.95 -13.62 -9.23
CA TYR A 106 4.22 -12.78 -8.08
C TYR A 106 3.32 -13.14 -6.89
N LEU A 107 2.00 -13.24 -7.11
CA LEU A 107 1.04 -13.61 -6.06
C LEU A 107 1.20 -15.05 -5.57
N LYS A 108 1.59 -16.00 -6.43
CA LYS A 108 1.95 -17.36 -6.00
C LYS A 108 3.16 -17.37 -5.06
N ALA A 109 4.17 -16.56 -5.34
CA ALA A 109 5.31 -16.39 -4.43
C ALA A 109 4.87 -15.73 -3.11
N ALA A 110 3.98 -14.73 -3.18
CA ALA A 110 3.42 -14.03 -2.03
C ALA A 110 2.67 -14.96 -1.05
N LYS A 111 2.15 -16.10 -1.49
CA LYS A 111 1.53 -17.10 -0.58
C LYS A 111 2.48 -17.63 0.48
N LYS A 112 3.78 -17.54 0.27
CA LYS A 112 4.83 -17.99 1.21
C LYS A 112 5.24 -16.92 2.21
N THR A 113 4.70 -15.72 2.10
CA THR A 113 5.01 -14.54 2.94
C THR A 113 3.85 -14.23 3.88
N LYS A 114 4.10 -13.37 4.87
CA LYS A 114 3.09 -12.85 5.81
C LYS A 114 2.79 -11.36 5.57
N THR A 115 3.67 -10.66 4.85
CA THR A 115 3.59 -9.23 4.59
C THR A 115 2.32 -8.88 3.82
N GLN A 116 1.71 -7.72 4.08
CA GLN A 116 0.59 -7.21 3.30
C GLN A 116 1.02 -6.91 1.85
N LEU A 117 0.11 -7.07 0.93
CA LEU A 117 0.33 -6.92 -0.50
C LEU A 117 -0.32 -5.62 -0.97
N ILE A 118 0.50 -4.58 -1.17
CA ILE A 118 0.04 -3.26 -1.57
C ILE A 118 0.17 -3.18 -3.09
N LEU A 119 -0.93 -3.42 -3.80
CA LEU A 119 -0.96 -3.47 -5.27
C LEU A 119 -1.31 -2.11 -5.85
N GLU A 120 -0.37 -1.50 -6.57
CA GLU A 120 -0.67 -0.35 -7.42
C GLU A 120 -1.13 -0.80 -8.80
N LEU A 121 -2.38 -0.46 -9.18
CA LEU A 121 -2.77 -0.53 -10.58
C LEU A 121 -2.36 0.78 -11.26
N LYS A 122 -1.45 0.66 -12.22
CA LYS A 122 -1.01 1.81 -13.03
C LYS A 122 -2.16 2.32 -13.90
N ALA A 123 -2.25 3.63 -14.05
CA ALA A 123 -3.26 4.26 -14.91
C ALA A 123 -3.06 3.85 -16.37
N HIS A 124 -4.14 3.46 -17.02
CA HIS A 124 -4.15 3.03 -18.42
C HIS A 124 -4.68 4.13 -19.34
N SER A 125 -4.46 3.94 -20.62
CA SER A 125 -4.86 4.92 -21.65
C SER A 125 -6.38 5.11 -21.77
N ARG A 126 -7.19 4.15 -21.28
CA ARG A 126 -8.66 4.17 -21.35
C ARG A 126 -9.29 3.54 -20.10
N PRO A 127 -10.41 4.12 -19.60
CA PRO A 127 -11.12 3.60 -18.42
C PRO A 127 -11.54 2.13 -18.54
N GLU A 128 -11.93 1.66 -19.75
CA GLU A 128 -12.35 0.26 -19.96
C GLU A 128 -11.21 -0.72 -19.72
N ARG A 129 -9.97 -0.30 -19.99
CA ARG A 129 -8.77 -1.09 -19.70
C ARG A 129 -8.55 -1.21 -18.19
N GLU A 130 -8.81 -0.13 -17.45
CA GLU A 130 -8.71 -0.12 -15.99
C GLU A 130 -9.79 -1.02 -15.36
N THR A 131 -11.06 -0.92 -15.82
CA THR A 131 -12.12 -1.81 -15.36
C THR A 131 -11.75 -3.28 -15.58
N LEU A 132 -11.28 -3.64 -16.79
CA LEU A 132 -10.86 -5.01 -17.10
C LEU A 132 -9.67 -5.45 -16.23
N ALA A 133 -8.71 -4.56 -15.97
CA ALA A 133 -7.57 -4.85 -15.10
C ALA A 133 -8.04 -5.12 -13.66
N VAL A 134 -8.91 -4.28 -13.10
CA VAL A 134 -9.48 -4.46 -11.75
C VAL A 134 -10.22 -5.78 -11.63
N GLU A 135 -11.10 -6.11 -12.58
CA GLU A 135 -11.82 -7.39 -12.60
C GLU A 135 -10.87 -8.58 -12.58
N LYS A 136 -9.84 -8.56 -13.43
CA LYS A 136 -8.85 -9.63 -13.49
C LYS A 136 -8.00 -9.75 -12.22
N ILE A 137 -7.61 -8.61 -11.63
CA ILE A 137 -6.85 -8.58 -10.37
C ILE A 137 -7.68 -9.19 -9.24
N VAL A 138 -8.90 -8.67 -9.01
CA VAL A 138 -9.79 -9.12 -7.93
C VAL A 138 -10.10 -10.62 -8.07
N ASN A 139 -10.41 -11.08 -9.28
CA ASN A 139 -10.66 -12.51 -9.54
C ASN A 139 -9.42 -13.39 -9.30
N MET A 140 -8.22 -12.93 -9.68
CA MET A 140 -6.98 -13.65 -9.45
C MET A 140 -6.64 -13.74 -7.96
N VAL A 141 -6.77 -12.63 -7.23
CA VAL A 141 -6.57 -12.57 -5.77
C VAL A 141 -7.51 -13.54 -5.06
N LYS A 142 -8.81 -13.53 -5.40
CA LYS A 142 -9.81 -14.46 -4.88
C LYS A 142 -9.46 -15.92 -5.17
N LYS A 143 -9.10 -16.24 -6.42
CA LYS A 143 -8.67 -17.59 -6.83
C LYS A 143 -7.47 -18.10 -6.02
N LEU A 144 -6.58 -17.21 -5.60
CA LEU A 144 -5.38 -17.54 -4.83
C LEU A 144 -5.60 -17.52 -3.30
N GLY A 145 -6.76 -17.04 -2.82
CA GLY A 145 -7.09 -16.94 -1.39
C GLY A 145 -6.26 -15.89 -0.66
N LEU A 146 -6.00 -14.74 -1.32
CA LEU A 146 -5.15 -13.67 -0.79
C LEU A 146 -5.92 -12.40 -0.39
N GLU A 147 -7.27 -12.40 -0.45
CA GLU A 147 -8.13 -11.24 -0.28
C GLU A 147 -7.84 -10.49 1.04
N LYS A 148 -7.62 -11.21 2.13
CA LYS A 148 -7.37 -10.63 3.46
C LYS A 148 -6.01 -9.95 3.61
N ARG A 149 -5.15 -10.10 2.60
CA ARG A 149 -3.79 -9.56 2.58
C ARG A 149 -3.60 -8.48 1.54
N MET A 150 -4.66 -8.10 0.82
CA MET A 150 -4.59 -7.10 -0.25
C MET A 150 -4.99 -5.72 0.23
N GLU A 151 -4.23 -4.74 -0.21
CA GLU A 151 -4.58 -3.34 -0.24
C GLU A 151 -4.37 -2.86 -1.69
N TYR A 152 -5.30 -2.03 -2.20
CA TYR A 152 -5.21 -1.51 -3.56
C TYR A 152 -4.94 -0.02 -3.54
N ILE A 153 -4.02 0.40 -4.41
CA ILE A 153 -3.67 1.80 -4.59
C ILE A 153 -3.65 2.14 -6.08
N THR A 154 -4.01 3.36 -6.46
CA THR A 154 -3.96 3.82 -7.85
C THR A 154 -4.07 5.34 -7.96
N PHE A 155 -3.48 5.92 -9.00
CA PHE A 155 -3.66 7.32 -9.39
C PHE A 155 -4.95 7.58 -10.15
N SER A 156 -5.57 6.55 -10.73
CA SER A 156 -6.81 6.68 -11.47
C SER A 156 -8.02 6.75 -10.54
N LEU A 157 -8.77 7.83 -10.63
CA LEU A 157 -10.05 7.96 -9.91
C LEU A 157 -11.07 6.92 -10.37
N HIS A 158 -11.05 6.55 -11.67
CA HIS A 158 -11.90 5.50 -12.21
C HIS A 158 -11.54 4.14 -11.59
N ALA A 159 -10.26 3.75 -11.63
CA ALA A 159 -9.82 2.48 -11.06
C ALA A 159 -10.04 2.41 -9.54
N THR A 160 -9.91 3.53 -8.80
CA THR A 160 -10.24 3.61 -7.38
C THR A 160 -11.69 3.21 -7.12
N LYS A 161 -12.63 3.80 -7.87
CA LYS A 161 -14.06 3.48 -7.77
C LYS A 161 -14.37 2.03 -8.16
N GLU A 162 -13.69 1.51 -9.18
CA GLU A 162 -13.85 0.11 -9.60
C GLU A 162 -13.32 -0.87 -8.53
N PHE A 163 -12.19 -0.61 -7.89
CA PHE A 163 -11.72 -1.42 -6.77
C PHE A 163 -12.70 -1.39 -5.59
N ILE A 164 -13.22 -0.22 -5.21
CA ILE A 164 -14.23 -0.10 -4.14
C ILE A 164 -15.49 -0.89 -4.47
N ARG A 165 -15.90 -0.90 -5.75
CA ARG A 165 -17.09 -1.62 -6.23
C ARG A 165 -16.92 -3.14 -6.29
N LEU A 166 -15.73 -3.62 -6.67
CA LEU A 166 -15.49 -5.02 -7.06
C LEU A 166 -14.74 -5.85 -6.02
N ALA A 167 -13.88 -5.21 -5.21
CA ALA A 167 -13.16 -5.92 -4.17
C ALA A 167 -14.12 -6.36 -3.04
N PRO A 168 -13.78 -7.40 -2.28
CA PRO A 168 -14.56 -7.79 -1.11
C PRO A 168 -14.78 -6.64 -0.15
N ALA A 169 -15.96 -6.56 0.47
CA ALA A 169 -16.27 -5.50 1.43
C ALA A 169 -15.20 -5.42 2.53
N GLY A 170 -14.75 -4.19 2.82
CA GLY A 170 -13.70 -3.93 3.81
C GLY A 170 -12.27 -4.07 3.29
N THR A 171 -12.06 -4.42 2.01
CA THR A 171 -10.72 -4.36 1.41
C THR A 171 -10.25 -2.90 1.34
N PRO A 172 -9.07 -2.56 1.90
CA PRO A 172 -8.57 -1.18 1.84
C PRO A 172 -8.26 -0.76 0.40
N VAL A 173 -8.79 0.39 -0.01
CA VAL A 173 -8.48 1.06 -1.28
C VAL A 173 -8.06 2.49 -0.99
N PHE A 174 -6.85 2.85 -1.39
CA PHE A 174 -6.29 4.20 -1.20
C PHE A 174 -6.11 4.92 -2.54
N TYR A 175 -6.26 6.24 -2.51
CA TYR A 175 -6.08 7.09 -3.68
C TYR A 175 -4.72 7.81 -3.63
N LEU A 176 -4.01 7.87 -4.79
CA LEU A 176 -2.61 8.33 -4.85
C LEU A 176 -2.43 9.79 -5.33
N ASP A 177 -3.36 10.36 -6.09
CA ASP A 177 -3.13 11.58 -6.89
C ASP A 177 -2.99 12.89 -6.07
N GLY A 178 -3.35 12.89 -4.80
CA GLY A 178 -3.14 14.04 -3.90
C GLY A 178 -4.15 15.18 -4.07
N LYS A 179 -5.20 15.01 -4.87
CA LYS A 179 -6.16 16.08 -5.20
C LYS A 179 -7.40 16.11 -4.31
N LEU A 180 -7.77 14.97 -3.70
CA LEU A 180 -8.98 14.86 -2.88
C LEU A 180 -8.67 15.16 -1.42
N THR A 181 -9.57 15.91 -0.79
CA THR A 181 -9.53 16.18 0.65
C THR A 181 -9.89 14.93 1.47
N PRO A 182 -9.56 14.87 2.77
CA PRO A 182 -9.97 13.78 3.65
C PRO A 182 -11.47 13.49 3.61
N LYS A 183 -12.31 14.54 3.56
CA LYS A 183 -13.77 14.41 3.47
C LYS A 183 -14.21 13.74 2.17
N GLU A 184 -13.69 14.19 1.02
CA GLU A 184 -14.02 13.62 -0.29
C GLU A 184 -13.60 12.14 -0.38
N LEU A 185 -12.43 11.78 0.17
CA LEU A 185 -11.99 10.38 0.24
C LEU A 185 -12.94 9.53 1.08
N LYS A 186 -13.39 10.05 2.23
CA LYS A 186 -14.36 9.38 3.08
C LYS A 186 -15.70 9.17 2.38
N GLU A 187 -16.22 10.19 1.72
CA GLU A 187 -17.47 10.14 0.96
C GLU A 187 -17.40 9.16 -0.21
N MET A 188 -16.22 9.02 -0.83
CA MET A 188 -15.99 8.05 -1.91
C MET A 188 -15.87 6.61 -1.41
N GLY A 189 -15.64 6.39 -0.11
CA GLY A 189 -15.45 5.05 0.48
C GLY A 189 -14.00 4.56 0.42
N CYS A 190 -13.01 5.44 0.22
CA CYS A 190 -11.60 5.11 0.34
C CYS A 190 -11.23 4.76 1.79
N ALA A 191 -10.23 3.90 1.94
CA ALA A 191 -9.58 3.65 3.24
C ALA A 191 -8.79 4.87 3.72
N GLY A 192 -8.35 5.75 2.79
CA GLY A 192 -7.69 6.99 3.05
C GLY A 192 -6.81 7.47 1.90
N PRO A 193 -6.00 8.53 2.12
CA PRO A 193 -4.97 8.97 1.18
C PRO A 193 -3.73 8.08 1.27
N ASP A 194 -3.16 7.78 0.11
CA ASP A 194 -1.77 7.34 -0.04
C ASP A 194 -1.07 8.40 -0.91
N TYR A 195 -0.61 9.48 -0.27
CA TYR A 195 -0.20 10.68 -1.01
C TYR A 195 1.29 10.92 -0.97
N HIS A 196 1.80 11.59 -2.02
CA HIS A 196 3.17 12.06 -2.03
C HIS A 196 3.43 12.97 -0.82
N LEU A 197 4.58 12.80 -0.16
CA LEU A 197 5.00 13.56 1.01
C LEU A 197 4.72 15.07 0.93
N SER A 198 4.94 15.68 -0.24
CA SER A 198 4.72 17.13 -0.42
C SER A 198 3.27 17.57 -0.23
N VAL A 199 2.30 16.67 -0.36
CA VAL A 199 0.89 16.99 -0.07
C VAL A 199 0.73 17.21 1.43
N PHE A 200 1.25 16.32 2.27
CA PHE A 200 1.19 16.46 3.71
C PHE A 200 2.07 17.61 4.24
N GLN A 201 3.14 17.97 3.52
CA GLN A 201 3.91 19.16 3.86
C GLN A 201 3.14 20.46 3.61
N ARG A 202 2.26 20.49 2.59
CA ARG A 202 1.36 21.63 2.33
C ARG A 202 0.10 21.62 3.20
N HIS A 203 -0.36 20.44 3.59
CA HIS A 203 -1.58 20.19 4.37
C HIS A 203 -1.28 19.27 5.56
N PRO A 204 -0.47 19.72 6.55
CA PRO A 204 -0.08 18.89 7.69
C PRO A 204 -1.27 18.51 8.60
N GLU A 205 -2.35 19.28 8.55
CA GLU A 205 -3.61 19.02 9.23
C GLU A 205 -4.36 17.80 8.70
N TRP A 206 -4.17 17.42 7.44
CA TRP A 206 -4.90 16.31 6.80
C TRP A 206 -4.65 14.96 7.45
N ILE A 207 -3.48 14.74 8.06
CA ILE A 207 -3.22 13.49 8.80
C ILE A 207 -4.22 13.36 9.95
N LYS A 208 -4.36 14.42 10.75
CA LYS A 208 -5.33 14.42 11.87
C LYS A 208 -6.77 14.36 11.36
N GLU A 209 -7.12 15.13 10.34
CA GLU A 209 -8.48 15.13 9.76
C GLU A 209 -8.86 13.73 9.25
N CYS A 210 -7.95 13.01 8.61
CA CYS A 210 -8.16 11.62 8.20
C CYS A 210 -8.47 10.73 9.42
N HIS A 211 -7.69 10.84 10.49
CA HIS A 211 -7.92 10.06 11.71
C HIS A 211 -9.27 10.39 12.35
N ASP A 212 -9.66 11.66 12.42
CA ASP A 212 -10.96 12.10 12.94
C ASP A 212 -12.14 11.52 12.12
N LEU A 213 -11.92 11.26 10.83
CA LEU A 213 -12.87 10.61 9.92
C LEU A 213 -12.76 9.07 9.91
N GLY A 214 -11.85 8.48 10.69
CA GLY A 214 -11.59 7.04 10.72
C GLY A 214 -10.89 6.51 9.47
N LEU A 215 -10.16 7.37 8.75
CA LEU A 215 -9.30 7.02 7.61
C LEU A 215 -7.88 6.73 8.08
N LYS A 216 -7.16 5.93 7.29
CA LYS A 216 -5.74 5.68 7.44
C LYS A 216 -4.93 6.53 6.47
N VAL A 217 -3.67 6.82 6.80
CA VAL A 217 -2.84 7.73 6.02
C VAL A 217 -1.50 7.07 5.67
N ASN A 218 -1.14 7.06 4.39
CA ASN A 218 0.17 6.65 3.89
C ASN A 218 0.87 7.80 3.16
N ALA A 219 2.18 7.89 3.31
CA ALA A 219 3.02 8.83 2.54
C ALA A 219 4.10 8.10 1.74
N TRP A 220 4.30 8.50 0.48
CA TRP A 220 5.32 7.97 -0.43
C TRP A 220 6.08 9.08 -1.17
N THR A 221 7.25 8.84 -1.76
CA THR A 221 8.23 7.84 -1.37
C THR A 221 9.20 8.51 -0.41
N VAL A 222 9.20 8.11 0.85
CA VAL A 222 9.90 8.82 1.93
C VAL A 222 11.21 8.12 2.24
N ASN A 223 12.33 8.72 1.82
CA ASN A 223 13.65 8.09 1.94
C ASN A 223 14.63 8.85 2.87
N LYS A 224 14.29 10.09 3.24
CA LYS A 224 15.19 10.92 4.05
C LYS A 224 14.86 10.80 5.54
N PRO A 225 15.84 10.62 6.43
CA PRO A 225 15.62 10.50 7.89
C PRO A 225 14.81 11.65 8.50
N LYS A 226 15.00 12.88 8.00
CA LYS A 226 14.28 14.07 8.47
C LYS A 226 12.78 13.97 8.18
N ASP A 227 12.44 13.53 6.97
CA ASP A 227 11.04 13.42 6.53
C ASP A 227 10.33 12.24 7.23
N MET A 228 11.04 11.12 7.42
CA MET A 228 10.56 9.99 8.22
C MET A 228 10.20 10.42 9.64
N LYS A 229 11.13 11.11 10.32
CA LYS A 229 10.94 11.61 11.69
C LYS A 229 9.72 12.52 11.76
N TRP A 230 9.61 13.49 10.85
CA TRP A 230 8.50 14.44 10.80
C TRP A 230 7.14 13.75 10.67
N LEU A 231 7.02 12.74 9.81
CA LEU A 231 5.78 11.98 9.62
C LEU A 231 5.45 11.11 10.85
N ILE A 232 6.45 10.47 11.46
CA ILE A 232 6.28 9.68 12.70
C ILE A 232 5.76 10.59 13.83
N GLU A 233 6.33 11.80 14.00
CA GLU A 233 5.86 12.78 14.98
C GLU A 233 4.42 13.28 14.72
N LYS A 234 3.94 13.17 13.46
CA LYS A 234 2.55 13.44 13.08
C LYS A 234 1.63 12.22 13.26
N ASN A 235 2.16 11.10 13.77
CA ASN A 235 1.42 9.85 13.97
C ASN A 235 0.85 9.26 12.67
N ILE A 236 1.57 9.37 11.54
CA ILE A 236 1.13 8.76 10.29
C ILE A 236 1.01 7.24 10.44
N ASP A 237 0.03 6.61 9.78
CA ASP A 237 -0.20 5.17 9.90
C ASP A 237 0.84 4.36 9.13
N PHE A 238 1.17 4.78 7.89
CA PHE A 238 2.08 4.08 7.02
C PHE A 238 3.08 5.01 6.36
N ILE A 239 4.27 4.51 6.12
CA ILE A 239 5.28 5.17 5.27
C ILE A 239 5.79 4.17 4.24
N THR A 240 5.65 4.52 2.95
CA THR A 240 6.22 3.77 1.83
C THR A 240 7.60 4.32 1.49
N THR A 241 8.63 3.46 1.53
CA THR A 241 10.04 3.85 1.43
C THR A 241 10.90 2.87 0.64
N ASN A 242 11.98 3.37 0.03
CA ASN A 242 13.07 2.55 -0.53
C ASN A 242 14.12 2.15 0.52
N GLU A 243 13.98 2.66 1.76
CA GLU A 243 14.93 2.47 2.87
C GLU A 243 14.22 1.80 4.08
N PRO A 244 13.67 0.59 3.91
CA PRO A 244 12.82 -0.01 4.95
C PRO A 244 13.55 -0.29 6.25
N ILE A 245 14.83 -0.70 6.22
CA ILE A 245 15.65 -0.92 7.42
C ILE A 245 15.83 0.39 8.20
N LEU A 246 16.21 1.48 7.50
CA LEU A 246 16.37 2.79 8.13
C LEU A 246 15.06 3.27 8.78
N LEU A 247 13.91 3.06 8.11
CA LEU A 247 12.63 3.46 8.66
C LEU A 247 12.26 2.60 9.88
N GLN A 248 12.50 1.29 9.85
CA GLN A 248 12.27 0.41 11.01
C GLN A 248 13.06 0.84 12.24
N GLU A 249 14.33 1.26 12.06
CA GLU A 249 15.14 1.81 13.14
C GLU A 249 14.53 3.10 13.73
N LYS A 250 13.98 3.98 12.88
CA LYS A 250 13.34 5.24 13.31
C LYS A 250 12.01 5.02 14.04
N VAL A 251 11.28 4.00 13.68
CA VAL A 251 9.99 3.69 14.30
C VAL A 251 10.15 3.02 15.67
N ARG A 252 11.27 2.31 15.90
CA ARG A 252 11.59 1.64 17.19
C ARG A 252 12.13 2.59 18.27
N ASN A 253 12.72 3.71 17.87
CA ASN A 253 13.36 4.71 18.74
C ASN A 253 12.43 5.91 18.98
#